data_bcccb6efc35cb66495573eefc2f7a395
#
_entry.id   bcccb6efc35cb66495573eefc2f7a395
#
_cell.length_a   1.000
_cell.length_b   1.000
_cell.length_c   1.000
_cell.angle_alpha   90.00
_cell.angle_beta   90.00
_cell.angle_gamma   90.00
#
_symmetry.space_group_name_H-M   'P 1'
#
loop_
_entity.id
_entity.type
_entity.pdbx_description
1 polymer ?
#
loop_
_entity_poly.entity_id
_entity_poly.type
_entity_poly.pdbx_seq_one_letter_code
_entity_poly.pdbx_strand_id
1 'polypeptide(L)'
;MIVLKAAQEKILSALQSVAGIVERRHTLPILANVLIRKHGADLELTTSDLEIQVRTHAELGGDSGDFSTTVGASKLIAILRSMPSDQTVTLSASQNKLTLQGGKSRFTLQTMPSDDFPLVQEAADFGPMFSVPQKVLKSLINQVHFAMAVHDIRYYLNGILFVAEGKNLTLVATDGHRLALAQATLETDIPKQEVILPRKTVLELQRLLRDEKDGDEGPIEMRFAGNQAKFGFSGMEFVTKLVEGKFPDYNRVIPKNHKNHVTLGRVPFLASLQRAAILTSEKFKGVRVNIEPGTLRIASSNAEQEEAKEELEIDYGGDSIEIGFNVTYLIDALSNMSVEMIKMELQDTSSSALITVPEQSGFKYVVMPMRI
;
A
#
# COMPACT_ATOMS: atom_id res chain seq x y z
N MET A 1 -32.68 -7.13 20.75
CA MET A 1 -32.66 -6.44 19.45
C MET A 1 -31.78 -7.19 18.47
N ILE A 2 -32.28 -7.52 17.29
CA ILE A 2 -31.47 -8.07 16.19
C ILE A 2 -30.76 -6.94 15.49
N VAL A 3 -29.44 -6.88 15.64
CA VAL A 3 -28.62 -5.82 15.07
C VAL A 3 -28.47 -6.00 13.56
N LEU A 4 -28.21 -7.24 13.13
CA LEU A 4 -28.15 -7.62 11.73
C LEU A 4 -28.56 -9.07 11.51
N LYS A 5 -29.03 -9.37 10.31
CA LYS A 5 -29.34 -10.71 9.82
C LYS A 5 -29.12 -10.78 8.33
N ALA A 6 -28.06 -11.44 7.93
CA ALA A 6 -27.65 -11.53 6.54
C ALA A 6 -26.78 -12.76 6.28
N ALA A 7 -26.46 -13.04 5.01
CA ALA A 7 -25.51 -14.07 4.66
C ALA A 7 -24.11 -13.74 5.20
N GLN A 8 -23.39 -14.76 5.65
CA GLN A 8 -22.04 -14.64 6.21
C GLN A 8 -21.13 -13.80 5.32
N GLU A 9 -21.12 -14.05 4.02
CA GLU A 9 -20.25 -13.35 3.06
C GLU A 9 -20.45 -11.83 3.04
N LYS A 10 -21.69 -11.37 3.17
CA LYS A 10 -22.02 -9.94 3.21
C LYS A 10 -21.50 -9.26 4.48
N ILE A 11 -21.69 -9.93 5.60
CA ILE A 11 -21.24 -9.42 6.90
C ILE A 11 -19.71 -9.39 6.95
N LEU A 12 -19.09 -10.49 6.54
CA LEU A 12 -17.62 -10.60 6.51
C LEU A 12 -16.99 -9.57 5.58
N SER A 13 -17.53 -9.35 4.39
CA SER A 13 -17.07 -8.36 3.46
C SER A 13 -17.09 -6.95 4.03
N ALA A 14 -18.22 -6.57 4.68
CA ALA A 14 -18.35 -5.26 5.32
C ALA A 14 -17.33 -5.07 6.46
N LEU A 15 -17.14 -6.08 7.30
CA LEU A 15 -16.15 -6.03 8.38
C LEU A 15 -14.72 -5.97 7.87
N GLN A 16 -14.37 -6.75 6.86
CA GLN A 16 -13.04 -6.78 6.29
C GLN A 16 -12.66 -5.45 5.63
N SER A 17 -13.64 -4.72 5.10
CA SER A 17 -13.40 -3.40 4.50
C SER A 17 -12.87 -2.38 5.49
N VAL A 18 -13.21 -2.50 6.77
CA VAL A 18 -12.79 -1.56 7.82
C VAL A 18 -11.76 -2.12 8.79
N ALA A 19 -11.57 -3.44 8.84
CA ALA A 19 -10.76 -4.09 9.88
C ALA A 19 -9.26 -4.11 9.62
N GLY A 20 -8.80 -3.73 8.43
CA GLY A 20 -7.38 -3.83 8.06
C GLY A 20 -6.44 -2.96 8.89
N ILE A 21 -6.93 -1.86 9.44
CA ILE A 21 -6.14 -0.95 10.29
C ILE A 21 -6.14 -1.35 11.76
N VAL A 22 -6.97 -2.29 12.17
CA VAL A 22 -7.09 -2.71 13.57
C VAL A 22 -5.83 -3.43 14.02
N GLU A 23 -5.25 -2.97 15.12
CA GLU A 23 -4.08 -3.58 15.72
C GLU A 23 -4.49 -4.54 16.84
N ARG A 24 -3.88 -5.72 16.88
CA ARG A 24 -4.15 -6.72 17.92
C ARG A 24 -3.72 -6.29 19.31
N ARG A 25 -2.71 -5.42 19.39
CA ARG A 25 -2.15 -4.88 20.64
C ARG A 25 -2.08 -3.37 20.51
N HIS A 26 -2.97 -2.71 21.19
CA HIS A 26 -2.99 -1.25 21.32
C HIS A 26 -3.01 -0.87 22.79
N THR A 27 -2.49 0.32 23.10
CA THR A 27 -2.53 0.87 24.47
C THR A 27 -3.97 1.10 24.96
N LEU A 28 -4.90 1.37 24.02
CA LEU A 28 -6.34 1.46 24.29
C LEU A 28 -7.03 0.19 23.78
N PRO A 29 -7.50 -0.69 24.69
CA PRO A 29 -8.12 -1.96 24.29
C PRO A 29 -9.33 -1.83 23.36
N ILE A 30 -10.13 -0.77 23.49
CA ILE A 30 -11.31 -0.52 22.66
C ILE A 30 -10.97 -0.36 21.17
N LEU A 31 -9.76 0.02 20.82
CA LEU A 31 -9.32 0.18 19.43
C LEU A 31 -9.08 -1.16 18.72
N ALA A 32 -9.07 -2.28 19.43
CA ALA A 32 -9.17 -3.62 18.85
C ALA A 32 -10.60 -3.98 18.43
N ASN A 33 -11.57 -3.16 18.79
CA ASN A 33 -12.98 -3.35 18.49
C ASN A 33 -13.40 -2.61 17.22
N VAL A 34 -14.48 -3.08 16.61
CA VAL A 34 -15.25 -2.34 15.62
C VAL A 34 -16.42 -1.65 16.31
N LEU A 35 -16.60 -0.36 16.02
CA LEU A 35 -17.79 0.39 16.44
C LEU A 35 -18.93 0.08 15.49
N ILE A 36 -20.03 -0.38 16.04
CA ILE A 36 -21.26 -0.70 15.30
C ILE A 36 -22.32 0.32 15.69
N ARG A 37 -22.82 1.06 14.72
CA ARG A 37 -23.94 2.00 14.87
C ARG A 37 -25.05 1.63 13.91
N LYS A 38 -26.25 1.53 14.41
CA LYS A 38 -27.45 1.24 13.62
C LYS A 38 -28.40 2.42 13.69
N HIS A 39 -28.83 2.88 12.52
CA HIS A 39 -29.87 3.90 12.36
C HIS A 39 -30.92 3.36 11.39
N GLY A 40 -32.06 2.89 11.91
CA GLY A 40 -33.07 2.25 11.08
C GLY A 40 -32.50 1.00 10.38
N ALA A 41 -32.53 0.99 9.06
CA ALA A 41 -31.97 -0.11 8.25
C ALA A 41 -30.48 0.03 7.97
N ASP A 42 -29.90 1.20 8.16
CA ASP A 42 -28.48 1.47 7.90
C ASP A 42 -27.61 1.02 9.07
N LEU A 43 -26.57 0.28 8.76
CA LEU A 43 -25.55 -0.16 9.70
C LEU A 43 -24.21 0.48 9.34
N GLU A 44 -23.65 1.22 10.28
CA GLU A 44 -22.34 1.86 10.15
C GLU A 44 -21.31 1.08 10.95
N LEU A 45 -20.23 0.70 10.32
CA LEU A 45 -19.06 0.04 10.93
C LEU A 45 -17.88 0.96 10.87
N THR A 46 -17.23 1.22 11.99
CA THR A 46 -16.08 2.12 12.11
C THR A 46 -14.96 1.47 12.88
N THR A 47 -13.74 1.59 12.37
CA THR A 47 -12.51 1.23 13.07
C THR A 47 -11.58 2.42 13.13
N SER A 48 -10.66 2.44 14.08
CA SER A 48 -9.69 3.53 14.25
C SER A 48 -8.44 3.02 14.97
N ASP A 49 -7.32 3.67 14.69
CA ASP A 49 -6.08 3.53 15.46
C ASP A 49 -5.57 4.87 16.00
N LEU A 50 -6.43 5.90 16.00
CA LEU A 50 -6.19 7.32 16.32
C LEU A 50 -5.50 8.11 15.22
N GLU A 51 -4.81 7.47 14.30
CA GLU A 51 -4.17 8.11 13.14
C GLU A 51 -5.04 7.97 11.89
N ILE A 52 -5.70 6.82 11.76
CA ILE A 52 -6.55 6.45 10.63
C ILE A 52 -7.91 6.02 11.17
N GLN A 53 -8.97 6.44 10.50
CA GLN A 53 -10.33 5.98 10.76
C GLN A 53 -10.97 5.52 9.44
N VAL A 54 -11.55 4.34 9.44
CA VAL A 54 -12.26 3.78 8.28
C VAL A 54 -13.69 3.48 8.69
N ARG A 55 -14.63 3.92 7.86
CA ARG A 55 -16.06 3.73 8.06
C ARG A 55 -16.70 3.16 6.81
N THR A 56 -17.62 2.24 6.98
CA THR A 56 -18.48 1.74 5.91
C THR A 56 -19.92 1.73 6.34
N HIS A 57 -20.82 1.80 5.37
CA HIS A 57 -22.26 1.63 5.56
C HIS A 57 -22.72 0.38 4.84
N ALA A 58 -23.62 -0.37 5.45
CA ALA A 58 -24.17 -1.57 4.85
C ALA A 58 -25.61 -1.80 5.33
N GLU A 59 -26.44 -2.32 4.44
CA GLU A 59 -27.76 -2.80 4.79
C GLU A 59 -27.69 -4.31 5.03
N LEU A 60 -27.65 -4.71 6.31
CA LEU A 60 -27.48 -6.10 6.71
C LEU A 60 -28.71 -6.66 7.44
N GLY A 61 -29.88 -6.10 7.20
CA GLY A 61 -31.12 -6.54 7.80
C GLY A 61 -31.20 -6.26 9.32
N GLY A 62 -31.99 -7.03 10.02
CA GLY A 62 -32.24 -6.88 11.46
C GLY A 62 -33.43 -5.97 11.78
N ASP A 63 -33.59 -5.69 13.06
CA ASP A 63 -34.66 -4.81 13.55
C ASP A 63 -34.41 -3.35 13.13
N SER A 64 -35.46 -2.60 12.85
CA SER A 64 -35.33 -1.16 12.68
C SER A 64 -35.25 -0.48 14.06
N GLY A 65 -34.35 0.49 14.17
CA GLY A 65 -34.14 1.24 15.42
C GLY A 65 -32.68 1.67 15.57
N ASP A 66 -32.46 2.46 16.61
CA ASP A 66 -31.14 2.97 16.92
C ASP A 66 -30.43 2.09 17.94
N PHE A 67 -29.19 1.77 17.65
CA PHE A 67 -28.35 0.96 18.51
C PHE A 67 -26.88 1.26 18.26
N SER A 68 -26.07 1.23 19.31
CA SER A 68 -24.61 1.35 19.15
C SER A 68 -23.88 0.51 20.21
N THR A 69 -22.76 -0.08 19.79
CA THR A 69 -21.88 -0.84 20.67
C THR A 69 -20.49 -1.00 20.00
N THR A 70 -19.56 -1.60 20.72
CA THR A 70 -18.28 -2.05 20.16
C THR A 70 -18.01 -3.50 20.53
N VAL A 71 -17.38 -4.22 19.63
CA VAL A 71 -17.02 -5.64 19.80
C VAL A 71 -15.68 -5.94 19.13
N GLY A 72 -14.96 -6.93 19.64
CA GLY A 72 -13.66 -7.33 19.10
C GLY A 72 -13.72 -7.70 17.61
N ALA A 73 -13.06 -6.92 16.76
CA ALA A 73 -13.09 -7.11 15.32
C ALA A 73 -12.47 -8.45 14.89
N SER A 74 -11.32 -8.80 15.43
CA SER A 74 -10.61 -10.04 15.08
C SER A 74 -11.40 -11.31 15.47
N LYS A 75 -12.04 -11.30 16.62
CA LYS A 75 -12.88 -12.42 17.07
C LYS A 75 -14.09 -12.58 16.17
N LEU A 76 -14.77 -11.49 15.86
CA LEU A 76 -15.95 -11.50 15.01
C LEU A 76 -15.63 -12.02 13.61
N ILE A 77 -14.54 -11.56 13.03
CA ILE A 77 -14.05 -12.01 11.72
C ILE A 77 -13.66 -13.50 11.76
N ALA A 78 -12.94 -13.94 12.78
CA ALA A 78 -12.54 -15.35 12.91
C ALA A 78 -13.75 -16.29 12.99
N ILE A 79 -14.77 -15.91 13.74
CA ILE A 79 -16.03 -16.66 13.84
C ILE A 79 -16.72 -16.73 12.48
N LEU A 80 -16.86 -15.61 11.79
CA LEU A 80 -17.51 -15.55 10.48
C LEU A 80 -16.76 -16.38 9.44
N ARG A 81 -15.43 -16.32 9.42
CA ARG A 81 -14.61 -17.13 8.51
C ARG A 81 -14.75 -18.63 8.70
N SER A 82 -15.14 -19.08 9.89
CA SER A 82 -15.36 -20.49 10.19
C SER A 82 -16.71 -21.03 9.70
N MET A 83 -17.58 -20.16 9.20
CA MET A 83 -18.91 -20.51 8.73
C MET A 83 -18.99 -20.56 7.21
N PRO A 84 -19.92 -21.35 6.63
CA PRO A 84 -20.17 -21.31 5.18
C PRO A 84 -20.59 -19.92 4.71
N SER A 85 -20.19 -19.55 3.50
CA SER A 85 -20.41 -18.21 2.93
C SER A 85 -21.89 -17.85 2.74
N ASP A 86 -22.72 -18.82 2.47
CA ASP A 86 -24.17 -18.68 2.28
C ASP A 86 -24.98 -18.81 3.58
N GLN A 87 -24.31 -19.13 4.70
CA GLN A 87 -24.96 -19.27 6.00
C GLN A 87 -25.59 -17.95 6.43
N THR A 88 -26.88 -17.99 6.76
CA THR A 88 -27.52 -16.83 7.40
C THR A 88 -27.00 -16.69 8.83
N VAL A 89 -26.50 -15.51 9.15
CA VAL A 89 -25.97 -15.16 10.47
C VAL A 89 -26.82 -14.06 11.08
N THR A 90 -27.16 -14.23 12.35
CA THR A 90 -27.90 -13.25 13.15
C THR A 90 -27.02 -12.76 14.29
N LEU A 91 -26.89 -11.45 14.40
CA LEU A 91 -26.20 -10.78 15.51
C LEU A 91 -27.25 -10.07 16.37
N SER A 92 -27.36 -10.46 17.63
CA SER A 92 -28.37 -9.92 18.57
C SER A 92 -27.66 -9.24 19.74
N ALA A 93 -28.20 -8.10 20.16
CA ALA A 93 -27.71 -7.37 21.32
C ALA A 93 -28.57 -7.63 22.55
N SER A 94 -27.93 -7.87 23.69
CA SER A 94 -28.55 -8.00 24.99
C SER A 94 -27.60 -7.49 26.06
N GLN A 95 -28.00 -6.42 26.76
CA GLN A 95 -27.14 -5.76 27.75
C GLN A 95 -25.74 -5.48 27.23
N ASN A 96 -24.70 -6.02 27.87
CA ASN A 96 -23.30 -5.81 27.51
C ASN A 96 -22.71 -6.97 26.67
N LYS A 97 -23.57 -7.69 25.95
CA LYS A 97 -23.18 -8.85 25.15
C LYS A 97 -23.78 -8.81 23.76
N LEU A 98 -23.06 -9.31 22.80
CA LEU A 98 -23.56 -9.65 21.48
C LEU A 98 -23.56 -11.16 21.31
N THR A 99 -24.67 -11.68 20.80
CA THR A 99 -24.81 -13.09 20.45
C THR A 99 -24.83 -13.23 18.95
N LEU A 100 -23.88 -14.00 18.42
CA LEU A 100 -23.80 -14.36 16.99
C LEU A 100 -24.30 -15.79 16.85
N GLN A 101 -25.29 -16.00 15.99
CA GLN A 101 -25.86 -17.31 15.70
C GLN A 101 -25.87 -17.57 14.21
N GLY A 102 -25.34 -18.73 13.82
CA GLY A 102 -25.39 -19.25 12.47
C GLY A 102 -25.59 -20.75 12.51
N GLY A 103 -26.70 -21.24 11.93
CA GLY A 103 -27.06 -22.64 12.01
C GLY A 103 -27.23 -23.08 13.46
N LYS A 104 -26.46 -24.09 13.85
CA LYS A 104 -26.45 -24.63 15.23
C LYS A 104 -25.35 -24.02 16.11
N SER A 105 -24.53 -23.13 15.55
CA SER A 105 -23.46 -22.50 16.28
C SER A 105 -23.91 -21.20 16.92
N ARG A 106 -23.51 -20.99 18.16
CA ARG A 106 -23.85 -19.80 18.93
C ARG A 106 -22.63 -19.30 19.69
N PHE A 107 -22.34 -18.03 19.54
CA PHE A 107 -21.23 -17.36 20.21
C PHE A 107 -21.75 -16.16 20.98
N THR A 108 -21.27 -15.98 22.21
CA THR A 108 -21.56 -14.80 23.02
C THR A 108 -20.30 -14.01 23.25
N LEU A 109 -20.30 -12.75 22.79
CA LEU A 109 -19.16 -11.86 22.84
C LEU A 109 -19.39 -10.71 23.80
N GLN A 110 -18.34 -10.36 24.54
CA GLN A 110 -18.35 -9.18 25.39
C GLN A 110 -18.26 -7.93 24.54
N THR A 111 -18.92 -6.87 24.97
CA THR A 111 -18.92 -5.56 24.31
C THR A 111 -18.32 -4.50 25.21
N MET A 112 -17.93 -3.38 24.62
CA MET A 112 -17.56 -2.16 25.31
C MET A 112 -18.47 -1.02 24.83
N PRO A 113 -18.80 -0.05 25.70
CA PRO A 113 -19.69 1.05 25.34
C PRO A 113 -19.20 1.84 24.11
N SER A 114 -20.11 2.19 23.22
CA SER A 114 -19.81 3.00 22.04
C SER A 114 -19.30 4.40 22.38
N ASP A 115 -19.74 4.96 23.51
CA ASP A 115 -19.33 6.29 23.97
C ASP A 115 -17.84 6.36 24.34
N ASP A 116 -17.24 5.22 24.65
CA ASP A 116 -15.81 5.13 24.98
C ASP A 116 -14.93 4.98 23.72
N PHE A 117 -15.53 4.80 22.54
CA PHE A 117 -14.79 4.66 21.29
C PHE A 117 -14.31 6.03 20.78
N PRO A 118 -12.99 6.27 20.70
CA PRO A 118 -12.47 7.56 20.28
C PRO A 118 -12.58 7.72 18.77
N LEU A 119 -13.38 8.67 18.33
CA LEU A 119 -13.50 9.06 16.93
C LEU A 119 -12.45 10.12 16.58
N VAL A 120 -11.88 10.01 15.39
CA VAL A 120 -10.98 11.05 14.86
C VAL A 120 -11.80 12.30 14.58
N GLN A 121 -11.37 13.42 15.14
CA GLN A 121 -11.97 14.71 14.85
C GLN A 121 -11.53 15.18 13.46
N GLU A 122 -12.49 15.32 12.56
CA GLU A 122 -12.21 15.81 11.21
C GLU A 122 -11.82 17.31 11.24
N ALA A 123 -10.83 17.67 10.41
CA ALA A 123 -10.45 19.05 10.22
C ALA A 123 -11.61 19.87 9.68
N ALA A 124 -11.67 21.16 10.04
CA ALA A 124 -12.71 22.06 9.56
C ALA A 124 -12.41 22.70 8.19
N ASP A 125 -11.14 22.64 7.76
CA ASP A 125 -10.59 23.39 6.63
C ASP A 125 -10.24 22.51 5.43
N PHE A 126 -10.98 21.44 5.18
CA PHE A 126 -10.77 20.62 3.99
C PHE A 126 -10.94 21.47 2.71
N GLY A 127 -9.97 21.33 1.81
CA GLY A 127 -10.01 21.95 0.49
C GLY A 127 -11.06 21.32 -0.43
N PRO A 128 -11.08 21.74 -1.71
CA PRO A 128 -12.04 21.23 -2.67
C PRO A 128 -11.85 19.74 -2.93
N MET A 129 -12.96 19.04 -3.14
CA MET A 129 -12.95 17.62 -3.51
C MET A 129 -12.54 17.46 -4.97
N PHE A 130 -11.75 16.43 -5.24
CA PHE A 130 -11.45 15.98 -6.59
C PHE A 130 -11.47 14.45 -6.66
N SER A 131 -11.55 13.93 -7.86
CA SER A 131 -11.70 12.49 -8.10
C SER A 131 -10.57 11.96 -8.96
N VAL A 132 -10.13 10.74 -8.66
CA VAL A 132 -9.14 9.99 -9.44
C VAL A 132 -9.70 8.58 -9.67
N PRO A 133 -9.54 7.99 -10.86
CA PRO A 133 -9.91 6.58 -11.04
C PRO A 133 -9.19 5.68 -10.04
N GLN A 134 -9.90 4.76 -9.39
CA GLN A 134 -9.30 3.86 -8.40
C GLN A 134 -8.12 3.08 -8.99
N LYS A 135 -8.26 2.55 -10.20
CA LYS A 135 -7.20 1.81 -10.89
C LYS A 135 -5.92 2.63 -11.10
N VAL A 136 -6.06 3.94 -11.36
CA VAL A 136 -4.92 4.83 -11.55
C VAL A 136 -4.15 5.00 -10.25
N LEU A 137 -4.84 5.32 -9.17
CA LEU A 137 -4.17 5.48 -7.86
C LEU A 137 -3.56 4.16 -7.37
N LYS A 138 -4.27 3.06 -7.51
CA LYS A 138 -3.75 1.73 -7.14
C LYS A 138 -2.49 1.38 -7.93
N SER A 139 -2.49 1.63 -9.23
CA SER A 139 -1.32 1.40 -10.09
C SER A 139 -0.12 2.24 -9.64
N LEU A 140 -0.33 3.52 -9.34
CA LEU A 140 0.74 4.39 -8.85
C LEU A 140 1.29 3.91 -7.51
N ILE A 141 0.44 3.52 -6.59
CA ILE A 141 0.86 2.96 -5.29
C ILE A 141 1.68 1.69 -5.49
N ASN A 142 1.23 0.77 -6.35
CA ASN A 142 1.93 -0.48 -6.64
C ASN A 142 3.34 -0.25 -7.18
N GLN A 143 3.55 0.82 -7.93
CA GLN A 143 4.83 1.15 -8.54
C GLN A 143 5.84 1.76 -7.57
N VAL A 144 5.42 2.26 -6.41
CA VAL A 144 6.32 3.00 -5.51
C VAL A 144 6.35 2.50 -4.06
N HIS A 145 5.29 1.85 -3.56
CA HIS A 145 5.11 1.53 -2.13
C HIS A 145 6.28 0.75 -1.52
N PHE A 146 6.90 -0.15 -2.26
CA PHE A 146 8.00 -1.00 -1.78
C PHE A 146 9.27 -0.20 -1.42
N ALA A 147 9.39 1.02 -1.92
CA ALA A 147 10.54 1.90 -1.66
C ALA A 147 10.36 2.78 -0.41
N MET A 148 9.20 2.75 0.25
CA MET A 148 9.01 3.45 1.53
C MET A 148 9.96 2.91 2.60
N ALA A 149 10.46 3.79 3.45
CA ALA A 149 11.17 3.37 4.65
C ALA A 149 10.23 2.69 5.66
N VAL A 150 10.79 1.88 6.53
CA VAL A 150 10.07 1.18 7.59
C VAL A 150 10.74 1.53 8.92
N HIS A 151 10.02 2.23 9.80
CA HIS A 151 10.51 2.66 11.12
C HIS A 151 11.84 3.43 11.06
N ASP A 152 12.01 4.26 10.03
CA ASP A 152 13.16 5.17 9.95
C ASP A 152 12.96 6.33 10.93
N ILE A 153 14.05 6.79 11.55
CA ILE A 153 14.03 7.98 12.43
C ILE A 153 13.64 9.24 11.66
N ARG A 154 13.93 9.27 10.37
CA ARG A 154 13.43 10.28 9.43
C ARG A 154 11.98 9.92 9.08
N TYR A 155 11.05 10.24 9.98
CA TYR A 155 9.65 9.80 9.91
C TYR A 155 8.94 10.22 8.60
N TYR A 156 9.38 11.29 7.94
CA TYR A 156 8.86 11.72 6.65
C TYR A 156 9.18 10.74 5.50
N LEU A 157 10.06 9.76 5.70
CA LEU A 157 10.33 8.67 4.75
C LEU A 157 9.44 7.45 4.96
N ASN A 158 8.73 7.36 6.08
CA ASN A 158 7.81 6.26 6.39
C ASN A 158 6.44 6.50 5.75
N GLY A 159 6.42 6.83 4.47
CA GLY A 159 5.21 7.14 3.73
C GLY A 159 5.51 7.43 2.27
N ILE A 160 4.51 7.95 1.58
CA ILE A 160 4.61 8.35 0.17
C ILE A 160 4.36 9.84 0.05
N LEU A 161 5.21 10.54 -0.69
CA LEU A 161 4.93 11.89 -1.16
C LEU A 161 3.86 11.83 -2.26
N PHE A 162 2.79 12.56 -2.06
CA PHE A 162 1.67 12.70 -2.99
C PHE A 162 1.71 14.13 -3.54
N VAL A 163 1.92 14.26 -4.85
CA VAL A 163 2.00 15.56 -5.54
C VAL A 163 0.93 15.64 -6.61
N ALA A 164 0.02 16.60 -6.46
CA ALA A 164 -1.00 16.90 -7.44
C ALA A 164 -0.72 18.31 -8.01
N GLU A 165 -0.58 18.40 -9.32
CA GLU A 165 -0.36 19.69 -10.00
C GLU A 165 -0.86 19.63 -11.44
N GLY A 166 -1.81 20.52 -11.78
CA GLY A 166 -2.46 20.51 -13.08
C GLY A 166 -3.20 19.20 -13.31
N LYS A 167 -2.85 18.48 -14.36
CA LYS A 167 -3.39 17.15 -14.66
C LYS A 167 -2.50 16.01 -14.16
N ASN A 168 -1.38 16.32 -13.53
CA ASN A 168 -0.39 15.33 -13.13
C ASN A 168 -0.57 14.94 -11.67
N LEU A 169 -0.58 13.63 -11.44
CA LEU A 169 -0.51 13.02 -10.12
C LEU A 169 0.77 12.23 -10.03
N THR A 170 1.63 12.60 -9.08
CA THR A 170 2.94 11.98 -8.89
C THR A 170 3.03 11.41 -7.48
N LEU A 171 3.46 10.15 -7.36
CA LEU A 171 3.79 9.52 -6.10
C LEU A 171 5.29 9.23 -6.05
N VAL A 172 5.90 9.50 -4.90
CA VAL A 172 7.32 9.24 -4.68
C VAL A 172 7.54 8.56 -3.33
N ALA A 173 8.35 7.52 -3.33
CA ALA A 173 8.77 6.84 -2.10
C ALA A 173 10.29 6.66 -2.10
N THR A 174 10.92 6.80 -0.95
CA THR A 174 12.36 6.57 -0.77
C THR A 174 12.68 6.16 0.67
N ASP A 175 13.73 5.39 0.83
CA ASP A 175 14.29 5.01 2.13
C ASP A 175 15.71 5.57 2.33
N GLY A 176 16.17 6.42 1.41
CA GLY A 176 17.53 6.99 1.41
C GLY A 176 18.54 6.16 0.62
N HIS A 177 18.19 4.94 0.21
CA HIS A 177 19.05 4.04 -0.59
C HIS A 177 18.51 3.80 -2.00
N ARG A 178 17.24 3.96 -2.16
CA ARG A 178 16.50 3.83 -3.42
C ARG A 178 15.33 4.80 -3.44
N LEU A 179 14.85 5.12 -4.61
CA LEU A 179 13.72 6.00 -4.82
C LEU A 179 12.86 5.49 -5.97
N ALA A 180 11.55 5.39 -5.76
CA ALA A 180 10.59 5.10 -6.80
C ALA A 180 9.68 6.30 -7.03
N LEU A 181 9.48 6.65 -8.28
CA LEU A 181 8.58 7.70 -8.72
C LEU A 181 7.64 7.15 -9.79
N ALA A 182 6.34 7.38 -9.61
CA ALA A 182 5.34 7.07 -10.62
C ALA A 182 4.42 8.25 -10.84
N GLN A 183 4.11 8.54 -12.09
CA GLN A 183 3.28 9.67 -12.51
C GLN A 183 2.21 9.21 -13.47
N ALA A 184 1.01 9.75 -13.31
CA ALA A 184 -0.09 9.61 -14.23
C ALA A 184 -0.61 10.98 -14.64
N THR A 185 -1.07 11.11 -15.90
CA THR A 185 -1.78 12.28 -16.38
C THR A 185 -3.28 12.00 -16.35
N LEU A 186 -4.03 12.83 -15.66
CA LEU A 186 -5.48 12.74 -15.51
C LEU A 186 -6.19 13.49 -16.64
N GLU A 187 -7.48 13.22 -16.80
CA GLU A 187 -8.28 13.89 -17.83
C GLU A 187 -8.61 15.35 -17.47
N THR A 188 -8.73 15.63 -16.17
CA THR A 188 -9.08 16.95 -15.64
C THR A 188 -8.01 17.50 -14.74
N ASP A 189 -7.99 18.84 -14.59
CA ASP A 189 -7.13 19.50 -13.62
C ASP A 189 -7.55 19.14 -12.20
N ILE A 190 -6.56 19.00 -11.33
CA ILE A 190 -6.75 18.71 -9.90
C ILE A 190 -6.15 19.83 -9.05
N PRO A 191 -6.71 20.09 -7.85
CA PRO A 191 -6.15 21.07 -6.94
C PRO A 191 -4.68 20.78 -6.61
N LYS A 192 -3.87 21.82 -6.56
CA LYS A 192 -2.44 21.67 -6.21
C LYS A 192 -2.31 21.20 -4.77
N GLN A 193 -1.62 20.07 -4.59
CA GLN A 193 -1.35 19.48 -3.28
C GLN A 193 0.04 18.86 -3.26
N GLU A 194 0.69 18.97 -2.12
CA GLU A 194 1.94 18.26 -1.83
C GLU A 194 1.91 17.81 -0.37
N VAL A 195 1.66 16.53 -0.15
CA VAL A 195 1.49 15.94 1.18
C VAL A 195 2.20 14.60 1.29
N ILE A 196 2.45 14.16 2.51
CA ILE A 196 3.02 12.83 2.79
C ILE A 196 1.94 11.96 3.43
N LEU A 197 1.55 10.89 2.73
CA LEU A 197 0.64 9.89 3.24
C LEU A 197 1.41 8.86 4.07
N PRO A 198 0.96 8.55 5.31
CA PRO A 198 1.64 7.56 6.14
C PRO A 198 1.66 6.18 5.51
N ARG A 199 2.70 5.41 5.80
CA ARG A 199 2.87 4.04 5.29
C ARG A 199 1.62 3.17 5.50
N LYS A 200 1.06 3.16 6.70
CA LYS A 200 -0.13 2.35 7.03
C LYS A 200 -1.32 2.74 6.16
N THR A 201 -1.54 4.03 5.94
CA THR A 201 -2.58 4.56 5.05
C THR A 201 -2.38 4.07 3.62
N VAL A 202 -1.17 4.15 3.12
CA VAL A 202 -0.83 3.73 1.74
C VAL A 202 -1.11 2.24 1.55
N LEU A 203 -0.66 1.40 2.47
CA LEU A 203 -0.87 -0.05 2.40
C LEU A 203 -2.36 -0.42 2.50
N GLU A 204 -3.12 0.30 3.29
CA GLU A 204 -4.56 0.09 3.39
C GLU A 204 -5.30 0.53 2.12
N LEU A 205 -4.94 1.67 1.55
CA LEU A 205 -5.47 2.09 0.24
C LEU A 205 -5.13 1.07 -0.85
N GLN A 206 -3.90 0.57 -0.88
CA GLN A 206 -3.48 -0.48 -1.83
C GLN A 206 -4.36 -1.72 -1.73
N ARG A 207 -4.70 -2.14 -0.52
CA ARG A 207 -5.57 -3.30 -0.27
C ARG A 207 -7.02 -3.07 -0.69
N LEU A 208 -7.55 -1.89 -0.46
CA LEU A 208 -8.97 -1.57 -0.62
C LEU A 208 -9.35 -1.06 -2.01
N LEU A 209 -8.44 -0.37 -2.69
CA LEU A 209 -8.69 0.14 -4.04
C LEU A 209 -8.90 -1.01 -5.03
N ARG A 210 -9.80 -0.80 -5.98
CA ARG A 210 -10.15 -1.76 -7.03
C ARG A 210 -9.32 -1.52 -8.28
N ASP A 211 -9.02 -2.58 -9.00
CA ASP A 211 -8.41 -2.53 -10.33
C ASP A 211 -9.41 -2.92 -11.42
N GLU A 212 -8.97 -2.97 -12.67
CA GLU A 212 -9.85 -3.31 -13.80
C GLU A 212 -10.49 -4.70 -13.70
N LYS A 213 -9.86 -5.62 -12.97
CA LYS A 213 -10.36 -6.98 -12.79
C LYS A 213 -11.54 -7.06 -11.82
N ASP A 214 -11.62 -6.09 -10.94
CA ASP A 214 -12.67 -6.03 -9.91
C ASP A 214 -13.97 -5.35 -10.41
N GLY A 215 -13.95 -4.79 -11.63
CA GLY A 215 -15.03 -4.00 -12.18
C GLY A 215 -14.94 -2.50 -11.87
N ASP A 216 -15.85 -1.73 -12.43
CA ASP A 216 -15.93 -0.29 -12.21
C ASP A 216 -16.80 0.01 -10.97
N GLU A 217 -16.18 0.41 -9.87
CA GLU A 217 -16.86 0.85 -8.65
C GLU A 217 -16.80 2.37 -8.45
N GLY A 218 -16.54 3.11 -9.51
CA GLY A 218 -16.42 4.56 -9.46
C GLY A 218 -15.03 5.04 -9.02
N PRO A 219 -14.84 6.37 -8.97
CA PRO A 219 -13.58 6.97 -8.59
C PRO A 219 -13.36 6.96 -7.07
N ILE A 220 -12.12 7.21 -6.66
CA ILE A 220 -11.82 7.67 -5.31
C ILE A 220 -11.94 9.20 -5.27
N GLU A 221 -12.73 9.70 -4.33
CA GLU A 221 -12.85 11.11 -4.04
C GLU A 221 -11.87 11.50 -2.93
N MET A 222 -11.19 12.63 -3.09
CA MET A 222 -10.16 13.08 -2.17
C MET A 222 -10.34 14.54 -1.77
N ARG A 223 -10.05 14.82 -0.50
CA ARG A 223 -9.95 16.17 0.06
C ARG A 223 -8.78 16.23 1.02
N PHE A 224 -8.10 17.36 1.04
CA PHE A 224 -6.96 17.58 1.92
C PHE A 224 -7.16 18.80 2.80
N ALA A 225 -6.78 18.68 4.05
CA ALA A 225 -6.57 19.77 5.01
C ALA A 225 -5.08 19.88 5.32
N GLY A 226 -4.68 20.81 6.17
CA GLY A 226 -3.26 20.99 6.51
C GLY A 226 -2.61 19.73 7.11
N ASN A 227 -3.36 18.97 7.91
CA ASN A 227 -2.86 17.80 8.66
C ASN A 227 -3.66 16.53 8.45
N GLN A 228 -4.65 16.54 7.58
CA GLN A 228 -5.51 15.37 7.32
C GLN A 228 -5.82 15.23 5.83
N ALA A 229 -6.07 13.99 5.43
CA ALA A 229 -6.67 13.64 4.15
C ALA A 229 -7.95 12.84 4.39
N LYS A 230 -8.93 13.06 3.52
CA LYS A 230 -10.20 12.33 3.52
C LYS A 230 -10.45 11.72 2.15
N PHE A 231 -10.77 10.42 2.17
CA PHE A 231 -11.05 9.65 0.96
C PHE A 231 -12.44 9.04 1.03
N GLY A 232 -13.13 9.02 -0.11
CA GLY A 232 -14.39 8.31 -0.26
C GLY A 232 -14.36 7.43 -1.51
N PHE A 233 -14.61 6.14 -1.37
CA PHE A 233 -14.66 5.20 -2.47
C PHE A 233 -15.34 3.89 -2.05
N SER A 234 -16.03 3.23 -2.98
CA SER A 234 -16.66 1.91 -2.75
C SER A 234 -17.52 1.85 -1.48
N GLY A 235 -18.24 2.93 -1.18
CA GLY A 235 -19.09 3.01 0.02
C GLY A 235 -18.33 3.19 1.34
N MET A 236 -17.02 3.42 1.29
CA MET A 236 -16.18 3.67 2.46
C MET A 236 -15.78 5.14 2.57
N GLU A 237 -15.65 5.59 3.81
CA GLU A 237 -15.01 6.86 4.17
C GLU A 237 -13.72 6.57 4.94
N PHE A 238 -12.67 7.27 4.57
CA PHE A 238 -11.34 7.08 5.11
C PHE A 238 -10.78 8.43 5.52
N VAL A 239 -10.46 8.61 6.78
CA VAL A 239 -9.81 9.82 7.30
C VAL A 239 -8.44 9.43 7.85
N THR A 240 -7.39 10.12 7.44
CA THR A 240 -6.03 9.85 7.90
C THR A 240 -5.33 11.14 8.28
N LYS A 241 -4.50 11.08 9.31
CA LYS A 241 -3.51 12.12 9.56
C LYS A 241 -2.44 12.07 8.49
N LEU A 242 -1.89 13.22 8.15
CA LEU A 242 -0.73 13.35 7.25
C LEU A 242 0.55 13.35 8.05
N VAL A 243 1.65 12.94 7.43
CA VAL A 243 2.98 13.00 8.04
C VAL A 243 3.49 14.43 7.92
N GLU A 244 3.90 15.01 9.03
CA GLU A 244 4.56 16.31 9.06
C GLU A 244 6.01 16.19 8.61
N GLY A 245 6.58 17.29 8.11
CA GLY A 245 7.97 17.35 7.70
C GLY A 245 8.12 17.62 6.20
N LYS A 246 9.36 17.71 5.78
CA LYS A 246 9.73 18.01 4.40
C LYS A 246 10.31 16.77 3.74
N PHE A 247 9.65 16.28 2.72
CA PHE A 247 10.18 15.20 1.90
C PHE A 247 11.41 15.67 1.11
N PRO A 248 12.44 14.83 0.91
CA PRO A 248 13.62 15.19 0.14
C PRO A 248 13.28 15.66 -1.27
N ASP A 249 14.09 16.56 -1.80
CA ASP A 249 13.95 17.01 -3.20
C ASP A 249 14.35 15.87 -4.14
N TYR A 250 13.35 15.11 -4.58
CA TYR A 250 13.54 13.94 -5.43
C TYR A 250 14.10 14.28 -6.82
N ASN A 251 13.87 15.49 -7.33
CA ASN A 251 14.43 15.91 -8.61
C ASN A 251 15.96 15.99 -8.62
N ARG A 252 16.56 16.21 -7.45
CA ARG A 252 18.02 16.22 -7.30
C ARG A 252 18.62 14.82 -7.22
N VAL A 253 17.83 13.84 -6.80
CA VAL A 253 18.26 12.44 -6.63
C VAL A 253 18.24 11.70 -7.96
N ILE A 254 17.29 11.99 -8.82
CA ILE A 254 17.11 11.31 -10.10
C ILE A 254 18.25 11.67 -11.04
N PRO A 255 19.06 10.67 -11.48
CA PRO A 255 20.14 10.91 -12.43
C PRO A 255 19.60 11.45 -13.76
N LYS A 256 20.39 12.34 -14.36
CA LYS A 256 20.10 12.90 -15.68
C LYS A 256 21.30 12.68 -16.61
N ASN A 257 21.01 12.33 -17.84
CA ASN A 257 22.02 12.22 -18.90
C ASN A 257 23.10 11.16 -18.64
N HIS A 258 22.74 10.02 -18.06
CA HIS A 258 23.63 8.88 -17.99
C HIS A 258 24.03 8.41 -19.39
N LYS A 259 25.30 8.08 -19.56
CA LYS A 259 25.91 7.80 -20.86
C LYS A 259 25.49 6.43 -21.42
N ASN A 260 25.36 5.43 -20.57
CA ASN A 260 25.17 4.05 -20.99
C ASN A 260 23.75 3.58 -20.71
N HIS A 261 23.10 3.05 -21.74
CA HIS A 261 21.72 2.59 -21.70
C HIS A 261 21.64 1.12 -22.10
N VAL A 262 20.99 0.31 -21.29
CA VAL A 262 20.76 -1.11 -21.52
C VAL A 262 19.26 -1.39 -21.50
N THR A 263 18.72 -1.93 -22.58
CA THR A 263 17.34 -2.41 -22.62
C THR A 263 17.36 -3.93 -22.53
N LEU A 264 16.61 -4.50 -21.58
CA LEU A 264 16.59 -5.94 -21.35
C LEU A 264 15.22 -6.43 -20.85
N GLY A 265 15.01 -7.75 -20.96
CA GLY A 265 13.81 -8.40 -20.48
C GLY A 265 13.70 -8.38 -18.95
N ARG A 266 12.58 -7.91 -18.44
CA ARG A 266 12.33 -7.84 -16.99
C ARG A 266 12.33 -9.23 -16.34
N VAL A 267 11.57 -10.18 -16.88
CA VAL A 267 11.40 -11.52 -16.27
C VAL A 267 12.72 -12.29 -16.23
N PRO A 268 13.52 -12.40 -17.30
CA PRO A 268 14.82 -13.07 -17.23
C PRO A 268 15.79 -12.40 -16.26
N PHE A 269 15.82 -11.06 -16.23
CA PHE A 269 16.69 -10.32 -15.32
C PHE A 269 16.27 -10.54 -13.86
N LEU A 270 14.98 -10.45 -13.55
CA LEU A 270 14.44 -10.74 -12.22
C LEU A 270 14.77 -12.16 -11.77
N ALA A 271 14.58 -13.16 -12.63
CA ALA A 271 14.89 -14.56 -12.31
C ALA A 271 16.38 -14.76 -12.00
N SER A 272 17.27 -14.14 -12.77
CA SER A 272 18.72 -14.18 -12.52
C SER A 272 19.10 -13.53 -11.20
N LEU A 273 18.50 -12.39 -10.86
CA LEU A 273 18.71 -11.73 -9.57
C LEU A 273 18.21 -12.58 -8.39
N GLN A 274 17.04 -13.21 -8.54
CA GLN A 274 16.49 -14.10 -7.51
C GLN A 274 17.38 -15.32 -7.27
N ARG A 275 17.96 -15.91 -8.31
CA ARG A 275 18.91 -17.02 -8.17
C ARG A 275 20.21 -16.57 -7.49
N ALA A 276 20.78 -15.44 -7.91
CA ALA A 276 21.99 -14.90 -7.29
C ALA A 276 21.77 -14.51 -5.82
N ALA A 277 20.55 -14.06 -5.46
CA ALA A 277 20.20 -13.71 -4.09
C ALA A 277 20.26 -14.90 -3.12
N ILE A 278 20.12 -16.13 -3.61
CA ILE A 278 20.15 -17.35 -2.77
C ILE A 278 21.46 -17.46 -1.98
N LEU A 279 22.58 -17.06 -2.58
CA LEU A 279 23.90 -17.13 -1.95
C LEU A 279 24.33 -15.80 -1.31
N THR A 280 23.44 -14.87 -1.13
CA THR A 280 23.65 -13.69 -0.27
C THR A 280 23.20 -14.00 1.15
N SER A 281 23.69 -13.24 2.14
CA SER A 281 23.25 -13.33 3.53
C SER A 281 22.27 -12.23 3.88
N GLU A 282 21.55 -12.33 4.99
CA GLU A 282 20.68 -11.27 5.47
C GLU A 282 21.44 -9.96 5.77
N LYS A 283 22.69 -10.06 6.16
CA LYS A 283 23.55 -8.90 6.46
C LYS A 283 24.14 -8.28 5.20
N PHE A 284 24.41 -9.09 4.17
CA PHE A 284 25.07 -8.67 2.94
C PHE A 284 24.27 -9.13 1.73
N LYS A 285 23.36 -8.28 1.29
CA LYS A 285 22.52 -8.48 0.10
C LYS A 285 23.21 -8.03 -1.19
N GLY A 286 24.53 -7.88 -1.18
CA GLY A 286 25.28 -7.35 -2.31
C GLY A 286 25.43 -8.35 -3.45
N VAL A 287 25.19 -7.84 -4.66
CA VAL A 287 25.54 -8.55 -5.91
C VAL A 287 26.36 -7.61 -6.79
N ARG A 288 27.25 -8.19 -7.59
CA ARG A 288 27.98 -7.45 -8.63
C ARG A 288 27.26 -7.64 -9.94
N VAL A 289 26.93 -6.53 -10.57
CA VAL A 289 26.37 -6.51 -11.93
C VAL A 289 27.46 -5.99 -12.87
N ASN A 290 27.89 -6.83 -13.77
CA ASN A 290 28.89 -6.51 -14.79
C ASN A 290 28.20 -6.44 -16.14
N ILE A 291 28.31 -5.31 -16.80
CA ILE A 291 27.74 -5.06 -18.12
C ILE A 291 28.88 -4.80 -19.10
N GLU A 292 28.94 -5.57 -20.16
CA GLU A 292 29.86 -5.40 -21.26
C GLU A 292 29.14 -5.60 -22.59
N PRO A 293 29.73 -5.25 -23.74
CA PRO A 293 29.07 -5.46 -25.03
C PRO A 293 28.53 -6.88 -25.19
N GLY A 294 27.22 -6.98 -25.38
CA GLY A 294 26.48 -8.25 -25.60
C GLY A 294 26.15 -9.06 -24.35
N THR A 295 26.66 -8.72 -23.17
CA THR A 295 26.54 -9.61 -21.99
C THR A 295 26.34 -8.83 -20.69
N LEU A 296 25.42 -9.31 -19.87
CA LEU A 296 25.25 -8.87 -18.49
C LEU A 296 25.51 -10.07 -17.56
N ARG A 297 26.40 -9.90 -16.59
CA ARG A 297 26.71 -10.93 -15.58
C ARG A 297 26.31 -10.44 -14.20
N ILE A 298 25.80 -11.37 -13.39
CA ILE A 298 25.47 -11.13 -11.99
C ILE A 298 26.27 -12.16 -11.17
N ALA A 299 26.97 -11.68 -10.16
CA ALA A 299 27.73 -12.53 -9.26
C ALA A 299 27.40 -12.21 -7.80
N SER A 300 27.30 -13.23 -6.98
CA SER A 300 27.18 -13.13 -5.53
C SER A 300 28.09 -14.11 -4.84
N SER A 301 28.43 -13.83 -3.59
CA SER A 301 29.18 -14.75 -2.73
C SER A 301 28.77 -14.55 -1.28
N ASN A 302 29.01 -15.58 -0.45
CA ASN A 302 28.73 -15.55 0.99
C ASN A 302 30.00 -15.79 1.82
N ALA A 303 29.85 -15.76 3.16
CA ALA A 303 30.94 -15.96 4.10
C ALA A 303 31.53 -17.39 4.04
N GLU A 304 30.78 -18.35 3.57
CA GLU A 304 31.19 -19.74 3.38
C GLU A 304 31.96 -19.96 2.09
N GLN A 305 32.27 -18.89 1.35
CA GLN A 305 32.97 -18.94 0.06
C GLN A 305 32.19 -19.65 -1.06
N GLU A 306 30.88 -19.69 -0.94
CA GLU A 306 30.02 -20.15 -2.01
C GLU A 306 29.74 -19.00 -2.99
N GLU A 307 29.62 -19.33 -4.26
CA GLU A 307 29.43 -18.34 -5.34
C GLU A 307 28.25 -18.69 -6.23
N ALA A 308 27.53 -17.65 -6.67
CA ALA A 308 26.57 -17.73 -7.75
C ALA A 308 27.03 -16.85 -8.91
N LYS A 309 26.88 -17.34 -10.13
CA LYS A 309 27.13 -16.61 -11.37
C LYS A 309 25.98 -16.81 -12.32
N GLU A 310 25.44 -15.70 -12.82
CA GLU A 310 24.37 -15.66 -13.81
C GLU A 310 24.81 -14.84 -15.00
N GLU A 311 24.35 -15.20 -16.19
CA GLU A 311 24.68 -14.51 -17.42
C GLU A 311 23.42 -14.32 -18.28
N LEU A 312 23.28 -13.14 -18.85
CA LEU A 312 22.22 -12.79 -19.78
C LEU A 312 22.83 -12.18 -21.05
N GLU A 313 22.29 -12.56 -22.20
CA GLU A 313 22.58 -11.87 -23.46
C GLU A 313 21.79 -10.55 -23.49
N ILE A 314 22.46 -9.47 -23.83
CA ILE A 314 21.87 -8.13 -23.95
C ILE A 314 22.30 -7.47 -25.27
N ASP A 315 21.45 -6.60 -25.79
CA ASP A 315 21.79 -5.73 -26.90
C ASP A 315 22.41 -4.43 -26.34
N TYR A 316 23.71 -4.48 -26.15
CA TYR A 316 24.47 -3.37 -25.57
C TYR A 316 25.84 -3.28 -26.23
N GLY A 317 26.25 -2.06 -26.60
CA GLY A 317 27.52 -1.80 -27.22
C GLY A 317 28.31 -0.66 -26.55
N GLY A 318 27.93 -0.25 -25.36
CA GLY A 318 28.59 0.81 -24.61
C GLY A 318 29.80 0.35 -23.80
N ASP A 319 30.23 1.19 -22.86
CA ASP A 319 31.38 0.92 -21.99
C ASP A 319 31.13 -0.29 -21.07
N SER A 320 32.19 -1.00 -20.74
CA SER A 320 32.11 -2.04 -19.68
C SER A 320 32.01 -1.36 -18.31
N ILE A 321 31.02 -1.77 -17.53
CA ILE A 321 30.72 -1.20 -16.22
C ILE A 321 30.46 -2.33 -15.22
N GLU A 322 31.09 -2.24 -14.05
CA GLU A 322 30.82 -3.11 -12.91
C GLU A 322 30.28 -2.28 -11.76
N ILE A 323 29.08 -2.63 -11.26
CA ILE A 323 28.43 -1.93 -10.17
C ILE A 323 27.92 -2.94 -9.15
N GLY A 324 28.18 -2.68 -7.85
CA GLY A 324 27.56 -3.39 -6.75
C GLY A 324 26.19 -2.83 -6.42
N PHE A 325 25.21 -3.71 -6.19
CA PHE A 325 23.88 -3.34 -5.76
C PHE A 325 23.40 -4.22 -4.62
N ASN A 326 22.52 -3.68 -3.78
CA ASN A 326 21.68 -4.50 -2.92
C ASN A 326 20.66 -5.21 -3.81
N VAL A 327 20.74 -6.53 -3.87
CA VAL A 327 19.91 -7.34 -4.77
C VAL A 327 18.40 -7.20 -4.44
N THR A 328 18.06 -7.00 -3.18
CA THR A 328 16.66 -6.81 -2.75
C THR A 328 16.06 -5.57 -3.39
N TYR A 329 16.81 -4.49 -3.52
CA TYR A 329 16.30 -3.26 -4.13
C TYR A 329 15.98 -3.42 -5.62
N LEU A 330 16.76 -4.22 -6.33
CA LEU A 330 16.48 -4.55 -7.72
C LEU A 330 15.28 -5.51 -7.85
N ILE A 331 15.24 -6.55 -7.02
CA ILE A 331 14.13 -7.52 -7.00
C ILE A 331 12.81 -6.83 -6.67
N ASP A 332 12.79 -5.96 -5.67
CA ASP A 332 11.57 -5.25 -5.27
C ASP A 332 10.98 -4.43 -6.42
N ALA A 333 11.81 -3.67 -7.12
CA ALA A 333 11.36 -2.88 -8.25
C ALA A 333 10.81 -3.75 -9.39
N LEU A 334 11.57 -4.75 -9.79
CA LEU A 334 11.20 -5.61 -10.93
C LEU A 334 9.98 -6.50 -10.62
N SER A 335 9.82 -6.93 -9.36
CA SER A 335 8.68 -7.72 -8.91
C SER A 335 7.36 -6.94 -8.91
N ASN A 336 7.43 -5.62 -8.76
CA ASN A 336 6.26 -4.74 -8.73
C ASN A 336 5.95 -4.09 -10.08
N MET A 337 6.60 -4.52 -11.14
CA MET A 337 6.35 -4.11 -12.52
C MET A 337 5.61 -5.22 -13.28
N SER A 338 4.84 -4.83 -14.28
CA SER A 338 4.12 -5.76 -15.18
C SER A 338 4.59 -5.71 -16.63
N VAL A 339 5.58 -4.87 -16.93
CA VAL A 339 6.11 -4.67 -18.30
C VAL A 339 7.06 -5.80 -18.70
N GLU A 340 7.19 -6.05 -19.99
CA GLU A 340 8.12 -7.05 -20.53
C GLU A 340 9.56 -6.54 -20.54
N MET A 341 9.77 -5.28 -20.92
CA MET A 341 11.09 -4.69 -21.11
C MET A 341 11.33 -3.55 -20.14
N ILE A 342 12.54 -3.46 -19.66
CA ILE A 342 13.05 -2.34 -18.85
C ILE A 342 14.28 -1.73 -19.49
N LYS A 343 14.57 -0.50 -19.12
CA LYS A 343 15.78 0.22 -19.51
C LYS A 343 16.56 0.60 -18.27
N MET A 344 17.83 0.22 -18.20
CA MET A 344 18.79 0.70 -17.20
C MET A 344 19.68 1.77 -17.78
N GLU A 345 19.85 2.86 -17.07
CA GLU A 345 20.76 3.95 -17.40
C GLU A 345 21.87 3.99 -16.35
N LEU A 346 23.11 3.91 -16.81
CA LEU A 346 24.30 3.74 -15.99
C LEU A 346 25.38 4.74 -16.41
N GLN A 347 26.17 5.20 -15.44
CA GLN A 347 27.29 6.10 -15.71
C GLN A 347 28.64 5.47 -15.35
N ASP A 348 28.80 5.08 -14.11
CA ASP A 348 30.05 4.50 -13.58
C ASP A 348 29.75 3.64 -12.33
N THR A 349 30.80 3.12 -11.71
CA THR A 349 30.75 2.24 -10.54
C THR A 349 30.18 2.91 -9.29
N SER A 350 30.23 4.24 -9.20
CA SER A 350 29.87 5.00 -8.01
C SER A 350 28.61 5.85 -8.14
N SER A 351 28.04 5.92 -9.33
CA SER A 351 26.82 6.69 -9.60
C SER A 351 25.57 5.81 -9.53
N SER A 352 24.48 6.39 -9.03
CA SER A 352 23.19 5.70 -8.95
C SER A 352 22.71 5.25 -10.33
N ALA A 353 22.13 4.06 -10.40
CA ALA A 353 21.48 3.56 -11.60
C ALA A 353 20.04 4.08 -11.68
N LEU A 354 19.55 4.29 -12.88
CA LEU A 354 18.17 4.64 -13.17
C LEU A 354 17.52 3.53 -13.98
N ILE A 355 16.38 3.03 -13.49
CA ILE A 355 15.53 2.07 -14.21
C ILE A 355 14.26 2.78 -14.66
N THR A 356 13.97 2.67 -15.94
CA THR A 356 12.77 3.22 -16.57
C THR A 356 12.10 2.16 -17.44
N VAL A 357 10.93 2.48 -17.98
CA VAL A 357 10.21 1.65 -18.94
C VAL A 357 10.38 2.27 -20.33
N PRO A 358 10.86 1.51 -21.33
CA PRO A 358 10.99 2.02 -22.69
C PRO A 358 9.66 2.59 -23.20
N GLU A 359 9.75 3.74 -23.88
CA GLU A 359 8.61 4.43 -24.51
C GLU A 359 7.52 4.93 -23.52
N GLN A 360 7.77 4.83 -22.22
CA GLN A 360 6.89 5.35 -21.16
C GLN A 360 7.67 6.29 -20.25
N SER A 361 7.08 7.44 -19.93
CA SER A 361 7.75 8.47 -19.13
C SER A 361 7.32 8.52 -17.67
N GLY A 362 6.32 7.73 -17.29
CA GLY A 362 5.65 7.84 -16.00
C GLY A 362 6.35 7.16 -14.83
N PHE A 363 7.36 6.32 -15.06
CA PHE A 363 8.03 5.56 -14.02
C PHE A 363 9.54 5.81 -14.02
N LYS A 364 10.09 6.02 -12.82
CA LYS A 364 11.52 6.12 -12.59
C LYS A 364 11.89 5.43 -11.28
N TYR A 365 12.93 4.63 -11.32
CA TYR A 365 13.48 3.98 -10.14
C TYR A 365 14.97 4.23 -10.05
N VAL A 366 15.40 4.81 -8.93
CA VAL A 366 16.81 5.12 -8.67
C VAL A 366 17.30 4.18 -7.58
N VAL A 367 18.43 3.55 -7.83
CA VAL A 367 19.10 2.71 -6.84
C VAL A 367 20.56 3.14 -6.67
N MET A 368 20.94 3.39 -5.43
CA MET A 368 22.30 3.74 -5.09
C MET A 368 23.23 2.52 -5.20
N PRO A 369 24.46 2.68 -5.69
CA PRO A 369 25.41 1.60 -5.74
C PRO A 369 25.88 1.22 -4.32
N MET A 370 26.30 -0.03 -4.18
CA MET A 370 26.85 -0.61 -2.98
C MET A 370 28.32 -0.93 -3.21
N ARG A 371 29.18 -0.62 -2.24
CA ARG A 371 30.57 -1.08 -2.28
C ARG A 371 30.63 -2.55 -1.87
N ILE A 372 31.19 -3.37 -2.72
CA ILE A 372 31.34 -4.83 -2.51
C ILE A 372 32.80 -5.19 -2.64
#